data_612c052ebf7b5428d9e7d27e5898cf91
#
_entry.id   612c052ebf7b5428d9e7d27e5898cf91
#
_cell.length_a   1.000
_cell.length_b   1.000
_cell.length_c   1.000
_cell.angle_alpha   90.00
_cell.angle_beta   90.00
_cell.angle_gamma   90.00
#
_symmetry.space_group_name_H-M   'P 1'
#
loop_
_entity.id
_entity.type
_entity.pdbx_description
1 polymer ?
#
loop_
_entity_poly.entity_id
_entity_poly.type
_entity_poly.pdbx_seq_one_letter_code
_entity_poly.pdbx_strand_id
1 'polypeptide(L)'
;IMFRRFAAVVLPMIVVGCALVSTLGLMAIFKVPLKMPTAVLPSFIMAVGVADSIHILAIFYRQLARTGKKIESIAYAMGHSALAIVLTTITTAAGLASFGTSKVAPIAELGIFAATGVVLALLFTLVLLPALLAVVPASAKQRSTRTLRASYMDGLLIWISDFSTSYPKS
;
A
#
# COMPACT_ATOMS: atom_id res chain seq x y z
N ILE A 1 -3.61 -0.14 23.65
CA ILE A 1 -4.46 0.25 22.49
C ILE A 1 -3.74 1.30 21.63
N MET A 2 -3.05 2.27 22.22
CA MET A 2 -2.31 3.33 21.48
C MET A 2 -1.17 2.80 20.61
N PHE A 3 -0.34 1.89 21.11
CA PHE A 3 0.81 1.34 20.36
C PHE A 3 0.44 0.66 19.04
N ARG A 4 -0.69 -0.03 18.96
CA ARG A 4 -1.16 -0.69 17.72
C ARG A 4 -1.59 0.32 16.65
N ARG A 5 -2.21 1.43 17.04
CA ARG A 5 -2.58 2.50 16.11
C ARG A 5 -1.34 3.25 15.61
N PHE A 6 -0.36 3.43 16.48
CA PHE A 6 0.89 4.10 16.13
C PHE A 6 1.72 3.25 15.15
N ALA A 7 1.89 1.96 15.43
CA ALA A 7 2.61 1.05 14.54
C ALA A 7 1.93 0.93 13.16
N ALA A 8 0.61 0.91 13.10
CA ALA A 8 -0.13 0.83 11.83
C ALA A 8 0.06 2.07 10.93
N VAL A 9 0.45 3.21 11.48
CA VAL A 9 0.77 4.43 10.72
C VAL A 9 2.26 4.54 10.46
N VAL A 10 3.09 4.23 11.45
CA VAL A 10 4.55 4.39 11.35
C VAL A 10 5.17 3.39 10.38
N LEU A 11 4.68 2.13 10.35
CA LEU A 11 5.25 1.12 9.45
C LEU A 11 5.12 1.50 7.96
N PRO A 12 3.93 1.86 7.44
CA PRO A 12 3.82 2.36 6.08
C PRO A 12 4.71 3.57 5.80
N MET A 13 4.79 4.50 6.76
CA MET A 13 5.62 5.69 6.60
C MET A 13 7.11 5.37 6.44
N ILE A 14 7.64 4.40 7.19
CA ILE A 14 9.02 3.95 7.05
C ILE A 14 9.25 3.32 5.67
N VAL A 15 8.35 2.41 5.25
CA VAL A 15 8.44 1.73 3.96
C VAL A 15 8.45 2.73 2.80
N VAL A 16 7.49 3.66 2.83
CA VAL A 16 7.37 4.71 1.80
C VAL A 16 8.53 5.69 1.85
N GLY A 17 8.98 6.05 3.05
CA GLY A 17 10.17 6.90 3.23
C GLY A 17 11.41 6.29 2.59
N CYS A 18 11.65 4.98 2.77
CA CYS A 18 12.75 4.27 2.12
C CYS A 18 12.60 4.26 0.59
N ALA A 19 11.39 4.05 0.07
CA ALA A 19 11.13 4.10 -1.36
C ALA A 19 11.40 5.49 -1.95
N LEU A 20 10.95 6.54 -1.27
CA LEU A 20 11.19 7.93 -1.67
C LEU A 20 12.68 8.27 -1.69
N VAL A 21 13.39 7.97 -0.61
CA VAL A 21 14.84 8.24 -0.52
C VAL A 21 15.59 7.48 -1.61
N SER A 22 15.23 6.23 -1.87
CA SER A 22 15.85 5.41 -2.93
C SER A 22 15.57 6.00 -4.31
N THR A 23 14.35 6.44 -4.58
CA THR A 23 13.98 7.02 -5.88
C THR A 23 14.67 8.36 -6.11
N LEU A 24 14.68 9.24 -5.10
CA LEU A 24 15.38 10.52 -5.19
C LEU A 24 16.90 10.32 -5.28
N GLY A 25 17.43 9.31 -4.59
CA GLY A 25 18.83 8.91 -4.69
C GLY A 25 19.20 8.45 -6.11
N LEU A 26 18.34 7.67 -6.76
CA LEU A 26 18.52 7.30 -8.18
C LEU A 26 18.51 8.53 -9.10
N MET A 27 17.55 9.46 -8.91
CA MET A 27 17.54 10.70 -9.68
C MET A 27 18.85 11.49 -9.53
N ALA A 28 19.40 11.56 -8.31
CA ALA A 28 20.66 12.23 -8.05
C ALA A 28 21.84 11.54 -8.74
N ILE A 29 21.90 10.20 -8.73
CA ILE A 29 22.93 9.42 -9.42
C ILE A 29 22.91 9.70 -10.93
N PHE A 30 21.72 9.72 -11.53
CA PHE A 30 21.54 10.03 -12.95
C PHE A 30 21.61 11.52 -13.28
N LYS A 31 21.90 12.38 -12.28
CA LYS A 31 21.99 13.84 -12.42
C LYS A 31 20.74 14.50 -13.03
N VAL A 32 19.57 13.90 -12.75
CA VAL A 32 18.29 14.44 -13.21
C VAL A 32 17.78 15.48 -12.20
N PRO A 33 17.69 16.77 -12.58
CA PRO A 33 17.24 17.81 -11.65
C PRO A 33 15.74 17.70 -11.39
N LEU A 34 15.33 18.08 -10.18
CA LEU A 34 13.92 18.21 -9.84
C LEU A 34 13.31 19.40 -10.63
N LYS A 35 12.40 19.07 -11.52
CA LYS A 35 11.63 20.03 -12.33
C LYS A 35 10.19 20.09 -11.85
N MET A 36 9.41 21.05 -12.31
CA MET A 36 7.98 21.18 -11.95
C MET A 36 7.19 19.86 -12.09
N PRO A 37 7.26 19.10 -13.21
CA PRO A 37 6.55 17.84 -13.32
C PRO A 37 7.08 16.76 -12.36
N THR A 38 8.39 16.67 -12.15
CA THR A 38 9.00 15.67 -11.27
C THR A 38 8.75 15.94 -9.79
N ALA A 39 8.35 17.15 -9.40
CA ALA A 39 7.96 17.49 -8.04
C ALA A 39 6.70 16.72 -7.56
N VAL A 40 5.92 16.13 -8.47
CA VAL A 40 4.76 15.30 -8.13
C VAL A 40 5.15 13.86 -7.75
N LEU A 41 6.39 13.41 -8.05
CA LEU A 41 6.89 12.05 -7.76
C LEU A 41 6.66 11.59 -6.32
N PRO A 42 6.99 12.39 -5.29
CA PRO A 42 6.76 11.98 -3.91
C PRO A 42 5.30 11.64 -3.63
N SER A 43 4.37 12.40 -4.18
CA SER A 43 2.94 12.18 -3.99
C SER A 43 2.46 10.86 -4.58
N PHE A 44 2.94 10.47 -5.78
CA PHE A 44 2.63 9.19 -6.39
C PHE A 44 3.19 8.02 -5.58
N ILE A 45 4.45 8.09 -5.19
CA ILE A 45 5.10 7.02 -4.42
C ILE A 45 4.43 6.87 -3.05
N MET A 46 4.09 7.99 -2.40
CA MET A 46 3.35 7.95 -1.13
C MET A 46 1.98 7.33 -1.30
N ALA A 47 1.21 7.74 -2.30
CA ALA A 47 -0.15 7.22 -2.51
C ALA A 47 -0.14 5.70 -2.73
N VAL A 48 0.71 5.20 -3.63
CA VAL A 48 0.80 3.76 -3.94
C VAL A 48 1.36 2.97 -2.76
N GLY A 49 2.51 3.39 -2.22
CA GLY A 49 3.18 2.64 -1.15
C GLY A 49 2.38 2.59 0.16
N VAL A 50 1.66 3.68 0.49
CA VAL A 50 0.76 3.68 1.66
C VAL A 50 -0.45 2.77 1.42
N ALA A 51 -1.05 2.81 0.23
CA ALA A 51 -2.20 1.98 -0.11
C ALA A 51 -1.85 0.48 -0.03
N ASP A 52 -0.74 0.06 -0.62
CA ASP A 52 -0.25 -1.31 -0.59
C ASP A 52 0.05 -1.77 0.84
N SER A 53 0.74 -0.94 1.62
CA SER A 53 1.08 -1.23 3.01
C SER A 53 -0.17 -1.37 3.90
N ILE A 54 -1.16 -0.50 3.75
CA ILE A 54 -2.41 -0.55 4.52
C ILE A 54 -3.20 -1.81 4.16
N HIS A 55 -3.21 -2.22 2.89
CA HIS A 55 -3.90 -3.43 2.45
C HIS A 55 -3.33 -4.68 3.13
N ILE A 56 -2.01 -4.84 3.15
CA ILE A 56 -1.34 -5.95 3.86
C ILE A 56 -1.63 -5.88 5.37
N LEU A 57 -1.50 -4.70 5.98
CA LEU A 57 -1.74 -4.51 7.41
C LEU A 57 -3.18 -4.84 7.81
N ALA A 58 -4.16 -4.50 6.99
CA ALA A 58 -5.57 -4.80 7.25
C ALA A 58 -5.80 -6.31 7.33
N ILE A 59 -5.25 -7.08 6.39
CA ILE A 59 -5.35 -8.54 6.37
C ILE A 59 -4.56 -9.15 7.54
N PHE A 60 -3.34 -8.66 7.78
CA PHE A 60 -2.52 -9.10 8.92
C PHE A 60 -3.25 -8.94 10.26
N TYR A 61 -3.78 -7.75 10.55
CA TYR A 61 -4.47 -7.52 11.83
C TYR A 61 -5.78 -8.30 11.95
N ARG A 62 -6.49 -8.54 10.83
CA ARG A 62 -7.68 -9.40 10.82
C ARG A 62 -7.32 -10.83 11.17
N GLN A 63 -6.27 -11.38 10.56
CA GLN A 63 -5.82 -12.76 10.80
C GLN A 63 -5.23 -12.90 12.20
N LEU A 64 -4.44 -11.94 12.65
CA LEU A 64 -3.88 -11.93 14.01
C LEU A 64 -4.98 -11.92 15.08
N ALA A 65 -6.09 -11.22 14.83
CA ALA A 65 -7.23 -11.22 15.74
C ALA A 65 -7.96 -12.56 15.80
N ARG A 66 -7.88 -13.37 14.74
CA ARG A 66 -8.50 -14.70 14.66
C ARG A 66 -7.64 -15.79 15.26
N THR A 67 -6.35 -15.84 14.91
CA THR A 67 -5.46 -16.95 15.24
C THR A 67 -4.62 -16.69 16.49
N GLY A 68 -4.37 -15.43 16.83
CA GLY A 68 -3.44 -15.06 17.89
C GLY A 68 -1.97 -15.31 17.57
N LYS A 69 -1.67 -15.97 16.43
CA LYS A 69 -0.32 -16.36 16.01
C LYS A 69 0.25 -15.35 15.01
N LYS A 70 1.29 -14.65 15.42
CA LYS A 70 1.88 -13.54 14.68
C LYS A 70 2.50 -13.97 13.35
N ILE A 71 3.39 -14.98 13.38
CA ILE A 71 4.13 -15.42 12.18
C ILE A 71 3.17 -16.00 11.14
N GLU A 72 2.22 -16.81 11.57
CA GLU A 72 1.20 -17.38 10.70
C GLU A 72 0.31 -16.30 10.05
N SER A 73 0.03 -15.22 10.80
CA SER A 73 -0.74 -14.09 10.31
C SER A 73 0.04 -13.25 9.28
N ILE A 74 1.36 -13.12 9.43
CA ILE A 74 2.22 -12.47 8.44
C ILE A 74 2.24 -13.30 7.16
N ALA A 75 2.51 -14.61 7.27
CA ALA A 75 2.54 -15.50 6.12
C ALA A 75 1.21 -15.51 5.36
N TYR A 76 0.09 -15.55 6.09
CA TYR A 76 -1.25 -15.49 5.50
C TYR A 76 -1.50 -14.16 4.77
N ALA A 77 -1.16 -13.02 5.40
CA ALA A 77 -1.35 -11.71 4.79
C ALA A 77 -0.53 -11.56 3.51
N MET A 78 0.72 -12.02 3.51
CA MET A 78 1.58 -12.00 2.34
C MET A 78 1.04 -12.91 1.23
N GLY A 79 0.72 -14.17 1.54
CA GLY A 79 0.21 -15.11 0.54
C GLY A 79 -1.10 -14.69 -0.10
N HIS A 80 -1.95 -13.99 0.67
CA HIS A 80 -3.27 -13.54 0.18
C HIS A 80 -3.22 -12.24 -0.61
N SER A 81 -2.32 -11.31 -0.26
CA SER A 81 -2.28 -9.96 -0.84
C SER A 81 -1.19 -9.74 -1.85
N ALA A 82 -0.06 -10.47 -1.76
CA ALA A 82 1.12 -10.16 -2.57
C ALA A 82 0.82 -10.21 -4.06
N LEU A 83 0.08 -11.20 -4.54
CA LEU A 83 -0.24 -11.33 -5.96
C LEU A 83 -1.06 -10.12 -6.47
N ALA A 84 -2.08 -9.72 -5.73
CA ALA A 84 -2.92 -8.58 -6.10
C ALA A 84 -2.10 -7.28 -6.14
N ILE A 85 -1.26 -7.06 -5.12
CA ILE A 85 -0.40 -5.87 -5.03
C ILE A 85 0.65 -5.87 -6.15
N VAL A 86 1.26 -7.00 -6.46
CA VAL A 86 2.21 -7.11 -7.58
C VAL A 86 1.54 -6.76 -8.91
N LEU A 87 0.34 -7.31 -9.17
CA LEU A 87 -0.39 -7.03 -10.41
C LEU A 87 -0.77 -5.55 -10.54
N THR A 88 -1.30 -4.95 -9.47
CA THR A 88 -1.66 -3.52 -9.46
C THR A 88 -0.44 -2.63 -9.64
N THR A 89 0.68 -2.98 -9.01
CA THR A 89 1.93 -2.22 -9.13
C THR A 89 2.53 -2.34 -10.52
N ILE A 90 2.53 -3.54 -11.14
CA ILE A 90 3.03 -3.72 -12.50
C ILE A 90 2.20 -2.90 -13.50
N THR A 91 0.87 -2.95 -13.39
CA THR A 91 0.00 -2.16 -14.28
C THR A 91 0.20 -0.66 -14.08
N THR A 92 0.34 -0.19 -12.84
CA THR A 92 0.63 1.21 -12.52
C THR A 92 1.99 1.63 -13.05
N ALA A 93 3.03 0.82 -12.83
CA ALA A 93 4.38 1.08 -13.32
C ALA A 93 4.43 1.13 -14.86
N ALA A 94 3.73 0.20 -15.53
CA ALA A 94 3.63 0.21 -16.99
C ALA A 94 2.91 1.46 -17.51
N GLY A 95 1.81 1.86 -16.86
CA GLY A 95 1.10 3.10 -17.17
C GLY A 95 1.98 4.34 -17.01
N LEU A 96 2.73 4.43 -15.91
CA LEU A 96 3.67 5.53 -15.68
C LEU A 96 4.85 5.51 -16.65
N ALA A 97 5.40 4.32 -16.94
CA ALA A 97 6.50 4.15 -17.89
C ALA A 97 6.12 4.60 -19.32
N SER A 98 4.83 4.53 -19.69
CA SER A 98 4.37 5.02 -20.99
C SER A 98 4.64 6.52 -21.20
N PHE A 99 4.69 7.32 -20.13
CA PHE A 99 5.12 8.72 -20.23
C PHE A 99 6.58 8.88 -20.64
N GLY A 100 7.41 7.85 -20.46
CA GLY A 100 8.79 7.82 -20.95
C GLY A 100 8.93 7.99 -22.46
N THR A 101 7.87 7.74 -23.23
CA THR A 101 7.84 7.96 -24.68
C THR A 101 7.51 9.41 -25.06
N SER A 102 7.25 10.29 -24.10
CA SER A 102 6.90 11.69 -24.33
C SER A 102 8.08 12.44 -24.98
N LYS A 103 7.75 13.29 -25.95
CA LYS A 103 8.72 14.22 -26.55
C LYS A 103 9.15 15.35 -25.60
N VAL A 104 8.42 15.56 -24.51
CA VAL A 104 8.71 16.56 -23.49
C VAL A 104 9.59 15.92 -22.41
N ALA A 105 10.89 16.24 -22.42
CA ALA A 105 11.88 15.63 -21.54
C ALA A 105 11.47 15.58 -20.05
N PRO A 106 10.94 16.63 -19.40
CA PRO A 106 10.50 16.56 -18.02
C PRO A 106 9.37 15.56 -17.75
N ILE A 107 8.50 15.30 -18.74
CA ILE A 107 7.41 14.33 -18.62
C ILE A 107 7.97 12.91 -18.79
N ALA A 108 8.90 12.72 -19.73
CA ALA A 108 9.56 11.42 -19.89
C ALA A 108 10.36 11.03 -18.64
N GLU A 109 11.11 11.97 -18.07
CA GLU A 109 11.82 11.76 -16.81
C GLU A 109 10.86 11.41 -15.66
N LEU A 110 9.74 12.14 -15.53
CA LEU A 110 8.69 11.83 -14.55
C LEU A 110 8.21 10.39 -14.71
N GLY A 111 7.88 9.97 -15.93
CA GLY A 111 7.36 8.63 -16.20
C GLY A 111 8.33 7.52 -15.79
N ILE A 112 9.59 7.64 -16.17
CA ILE A 112 10.62 6.65 -15.87
C ILE A 112 10.87 6.57 -14.36
N PHE A 113 11.08 7.69 -13.69
CA PHE A 113 11.37 7.70 -12.26
C PHE A 113 10.16 7.40 -11.40
N ALA A 114 8.93 7.75 -11.84
CA ALA A 114 7.72 7.36 -11.16
C ALA A 114 7.49 5.84 -11.24
N ALA A 115 7.66 5.24 -12.41
CA ALA A 115 7.56 3.79 -12.58
C ALA A 115 8.59 3.06 -11.73
N THR A 116 9.85 3.51 -11.75
CA THR A 116 10.91 2.94 -10.92
C THR A 116 10.61 3.10 -9.42
N GLY A 117 10.12 4.26 -8.99
CA GLY A 117 9.77 4.54 -7.60
C GLY A 117 8.63 3.67 -7.08
N VAL A 118 7.62 3.42 -7.92
CA VAL A 118 6.49 2.54 -7.57
C VAL A 118 6.96 1.08 -7.46
N VAL A 119 7.87 0.62 -8.33
CA VAL A 119 8.48 -0.72 -8.22
C VAL A 119 9.34 -0.85 -6.96
N LEU A 120 10.11 0.18 -6.61
CA LEU A 120 10.88 0.21 -5.37
C LEU A 120 9.96 0.19 -4.14
N ALA A 121 8.84 0.93 -4.18
CA ALA A 121 7.84 0.90 -3.13
C ALA A 121 7.25 -0.51 -2.94
N LEU A 122 6.98 -1.23 -4.04
CA LEU A 122 6.55 -2.62 -3.99
C LEU A 122 7.59 -3.51 -3.30
N LEU A 123 8.86 -3.41 -3.71
CA LEU A 123 9.94 -4.21 -3.14
C LEU A 123 10.06 -3.97 -1.63
N PHE A 124 10.08 -2.71 -1.20
CA PHE A 124 10.10 -2.38 0.22
C PHE A 124 8.84 -2.84 0.95
N THR A 125 7.68 -2.76 0.33
CA THR A 125 6.43 -3.25 0.94
C THR A 125 6.46 -4.77 1.10
N LEU A 126 6.97 -5.52 0.14
CA LEU A 126 7.01 -6.98 0.22
C LEU A 126 8.13 -7.52 1.13
N VAL A 127 9.24 -6.80 1.27
CA VAL A 127 10.41 -7.24 2.04
C VAL A 127 10.47 -6.56 3.41
N LEU A 128 10.43 -5.24 3.45
CA LEU A 128 10.63 -4.47 4.67
C LEU A 128 9.41 -4.51 5.58
N LEU A 129 8.19 -4.45 5.03
CA LEU A 129 6.98 -4.43 5.85
C LEU A 129 6.82 -5.71 6.68
N PRO A 130 6.93 -6.95 6.15
CA PRO A 130 6.86 -8.15 6.97
C PRO A 130 8.02 -8.27 7.95
N ALA A 131 9.23 -7.82 7.60
CA ALA A 131 10.36 -7.77 8.51
C ALA A 131 10.09 -6.83 9.71
N LEU A 132 9.59 -5.64 9.45
CA LEU A 132 9.18 -4.70 10.50
C LEU A 132 8.04 -5.24 11.36
N LEU A 133 7.05 -5.89 10.73
CA LEU A 133 5.98 -6.57 11.47
C LEU A 133 6.52 -7.68 12.37
N ALA A 134 7.55 -8.40 11.96
CA ALA A 134 8.18 -9.45 12.77
C ALA A 134 8.87 -8.87 14.02
N VAL A 135 9.49 -7.71 13.93
CA VAL A 135 10.21 -7.05 15.03
C VAL A 135 9.24 -6.37 16.02
N VAL A 136 8.22 -5.66 15.53
CA VAL A 136 7.27 -4.94 16.38
C VAL A 136 6.46 -5.92 17.24
N PRO A 137 6.42 -5.76 18.58
CA PRO A 137 5.65 -6.64 19.46
C PRO A 137 4.14 -6.48 19.22
N ALA A 138 3.57 -7.31 18.36
CA ALA A 138 2.13 -7.37 18.13
C ALA A 138 1.51 -8.40 19.07
N SER A 139 1.09 -7.98 20.26
CA SER A 139 0.37 -8.83 21.19
C SER A 139 -1.08 -9.00 20.72
N ALA A 140 -1.46 -10.23 20.43
CA ALA A 140 -2.84 -10.60 20.15
C ALA A 140 -3.64 -10.61 21.45
N LYS A 141 -4.10 -9.46 21.93
CA LYS A 141 -5.15 -9.47 22.93
C LYS A 141 -6.43 -9.82 22.20
N GLN A 142 -6.82 -11.06 22.34
CA GLN A 142 -8.06 -11.64 21.86
C GLN A 142 -9.22 -10.72 22.26
N ARG A 143 -9.68 -9.91 21.33
CA ARG A 143 -10.86 -9.10 21.56
C ARG A 143 -12.03 -10.04 21.34
N SER A 144 -12.54 -10.58 22.46
CA SER A 144 -13.89 -11.15 22.54
C SER A 144 -14.79 -10.43 21.53
N THR A 145 -15.51 -11.20 20.77
CA THR A 145 -16.53 -10.78 19.81
C THR A 145 -17.48 -9.76 20.45
N ARG A 146 -17.02 -8.51 20.50
CA ARG A 146 -17.93 -7.42 20.77
C ARG A 146 -18.64 -7.24 19.44
N THR A 147 -19.89 -7.70 19.40
CA THR A 147 -20.88 -7.37 18.38
C THR A 147 -20.58 -6.00 17.83
N LEU A 148 -20.12 -5.98 16.57
CA LEU A 148 -19.92 -4.74 15.84
C LEU A 148 -21.25 -4.02 15.88
N ARG A 149 -21.31 -2.98 16.71
CA ARG A 149 -22.38 -2.01 16.66
C ARG A 149 -22.48 -1.60 15.21
N ALA A 150 -23.59 -1.93 14.58
CA ALA A 150 -23.85 -1.60 13.19
C ALA A 150 -23.38 -0.16 12.95
N SER A 151 -22.28 -0.03 12.24
CA SER A 151 -21.74 1.28 11.91
C SER A 151 -22.67 1.87 10.86
N TYR A 152 -22.84 3.17 10.84
CA TYR A 152 -23.54 3.86 9.74
C TYR A 152 -23.05 3.40 8.36
N MET A 153 -21.80 2.93 8.28
CA MET A 153 -21.21 2.35 7.10
C MET A 153 -21.81 1.01 6.69
N ASP A 154 -22.18 0.15 7.66
CA ASP A 154 -22.84 -1.13 7.35
C ASP A 154 -24.24 -0.88 6.78
N GLY A 155 -24.97 0.11 7.31
CA GLY A 155 -26.26 0.54 6.78
C GLY A 155 -26.16 1.07 5.34
N LEU A 156 -25.10 1.86 5.06
CA LEU A 156 -24.86 2.43 3.74
C LEU A 156 -24.44 1.35 2.73
N LEU A 157 -23.62 0.38 3.15
CA LEU A 157 -23.22 -0.75 2.31
C LEU A 157 -24.39 -1.68 2.01
N ILE A 158 -25.26 -1.94 2.98
CA ILE A 158 -26.49 -2.74 2.78
C ILE A 158 -27.41 -2.00 1.81
N TRP A 159 -27.60 -0.69 1.98
CA TRP A 159 -28.44 0.10 1.08
C TRP A 159 -27.90 0.11 -0.35
N ILE A 160 -26.59 0.27 -0.54
CA ILE A 160 -25.93 0.20 -1.86
C ILE A 160 -26.07 -1.21 -2.46
N SER A 161 -25.90 -2.26 -1.65
CA SER A 161 -26.06 -3.64 -2.07
C SER A 161 -27.49 -3.92 -2.53
N ASP A 162 -28.49 -3.51 -1.74
CA ASP A 162 -29.90 -3.66 -2.09
C ASP A 162 -30.26 -2.87 -3.35
N PHE A 163 -29.76 -1.65 -3.48
CA PHE A 163 -29.96 -0.84 -4.68
C PHE A 163 -29.34 -1.49 -5.92
N SER A 164 -28.14 -2.08 -5.78
CA SER A 164 -27.43 -2.76 -6.87
C SER A 164 -28.08 -4.08 -7.27
N THR A 165 -28.70 -4.79 -6.31
CA THR A 165 -29.35 -6.09 -6.55
C THR A 165 -30.86 -5.96 -6.88
N SER A 166 -31.48 -4.81 -6.60
CA SER A 166 -32.89 -4.56 -6.87
C SER A 166 -33.24 -4.24 -8.33
N TYR A 167 -32.23 -4.17 -9.20
CA TYR A 167 -32.45 -4.08 -10.65
C TYR A 167 -32.15 -5.44 -11.31
N PRO A 168 -33.11 -6.41 -11.35
CA PRO A 168 -32.95 -7.58 -12.20
C PRO A 168 -33.12 -7.12 -13.64
N LYS A 169 -32.09 -7.38 -14.46
CA LYS A 169 -32.21 -7.25 -15.91
C LYS A 169 -33.32 -8.22 -16.36
N SER A 170 -34.45 -7.68 -16.82
CA SER A 170 -35.36 -8.37 -17.72
C SER A 170 -34.71 -8.51 -19.11
#